data_f44d46342fdeb2634a4c5ec9c880b8b3
#
_entry.id   f44d46342fdeb2634a4c5ec9c880b8b3
#
_cell.length_a   1.000
_cell.length_b   1.000
_cell.length_c   1.000
_cell.angle_alpha   90.00
_cell.angle_beta   90.00
_cell.angle_gamma   90.00
#
_symmetry.space_group_name_H-M   'P 1'
#
loop_
_entity.id
_entity.type
_entity.pdbx_description
1 polymer ?
#
loop_
_entity_poly.entity_id
_entity_poly.type
_entity_poly.pdbx_seq_one_letter_code
_entity_poly.pdbx_strand_id
1 'polypeptide(L)'
;MKKFIKIFSTLMVLSLFFVACAKQQETNEESNMEVSNEESKPMEYKGKQKVIVEGFDWGPAVVKTVIELDKNITADKINKEDFSMIERKEAFDWEKFEKEGKAPDHIISENPRTIEDVYLSDENGEKTTDKEGKYITIQTKATPNEGNPLIFSMNTSLNTWCDPFEQEIKIKEESKIGKLDVEASIDLKDDEKMSIPSLDEFTYGEFTASDGKKLTYADYKPEAKGEKKPLVIWLHGAGEGGNDPRLPIIGNMAANYAKEEFQSKFENGAYVLAPQTPTFWMDTGNGKVDLESVGAENSIYIKLLKELIDKYIADNTDIDTNRILVGGCSNGGFMTYDLISTYPDFFAAAFPVCPPYEAKNFTDEEILNMKNVPSWMIYAKNDTTVDPKIHEYTVNEVFEKTGFKDYRQTVFDDVHDLSGNYKDEEGKSYQYNGHWSWIYVHNNDVKSDDGTTLFDWLAKQSR
;
A
#
# COMPACT_ATOMS: atom_id res chain seq x y z
N MET A 1 24.99 23.66 36.71
CA MET A 1 24.72 24.02 38.13
C MET A 1 23.62 23.11 38.66
N LYS A 2 24.04 22.09 39.39
CA LYS A 2 23.78 21.82 40.83
C LYS A 2 22.26 21.74 41.19
N LYS A 3 21.89 20.46 41.49
CA LYS A 3 21.39 19.92 42.76
C LYS A 3 19.89 20.20 43.06
N PHE A 4 19.09 19.23 43.53
CA PHE A 4 19.16 18.46 44.77
C PHE A 4 18.21 17.26 44.79
N ILE A 5 18.74 16.17 45.28
CA ILE A 5 18.13 14.96 45.83
C ILE A 5 17.37 15.27 47.13
N LYS A 6 16.24 14.59 47.40
CA LYS A 6 15.94 14.13 48.78
C LYS A 6 15.04 12.90 48.80
N ILE A 7 15.62 11.86 49.32
CA ILE A 7 15.10 10.62 49.90
C ILE A 7 14.32 10.94 51.18
N PHE A 8 13.21 10.24 51.44
CA PHE A 8 12.80 9.91 52.81
C PHE A 8 12.18 8.51 52.89
N SER A 9 12.91 7.67 53.60
CA SER A 9 12.53 6.37 54.13
C SER A 9 11.94 6.55 55.52
N THR A 10 10.90 5.80 55.89
CA THR A 10 10.69 5.42 57.28
C THR A 10 9.93 4.11 57.42
N LEU A 11 10.52 3.28 58.18
CA LEU A 11 10.28 1.92 58.67
C LEU A 11 9.13 1.84 59.69
N MET A 12 8.58 0.60 59.80
CA MET A 12 8.25 -0.15 61.03
C MET A 12 6.92 0.18 61.78
N VAL A 13 6.11 -0.80 62.13
CA VAL A 13 6.22 -1.70 63.30
C VAL A 13 5.15 -2.81 63.28
N LEU A 14 5.64 -4.01 63.60
CA LEU A 14 4.90 -5.23 64.00
C LEU A 14 4.09 -5.04 65.27
N SER A 15 2.92 -5.67 65.38
CA SER A 15 2.43 -6.15 66.69
C SER A 15 1.60 -7.43 66.54
N LEU A 16 2.15 -8.48 67.10
CA LEU A 16 1.53 -9.76 67.43
C LEU A 16 0.59 -9.59 68.66
N PHE A 17 -0.56 -10.17 68.62
CA PHE A 17 -1.25 -10.59 69.87
C PHE A 17 -1.83 -12.01 69.70
N PHE A 18 -1.27 -12.91 70.51
CA PHE A 18 -1.83 -14.22 70.86
C PHE A 18 -2.86 -14.04 71.95
N VAL A 19 -4.01 -14.69 71.82
CA VAL A 19 -4.77 -15.17 72.99
C VAL A 19 -5.35 -16.55 72.67
N ALA A 20 -5.07 -17.48 73.56
CA ALA A 20 -5.51 -18.89 73.52
C ALA A 20 -6.68 -19.17 74.47
N CYS A 21 -7.27 -20.34 74.29
CA CYS A 21 -8.18 -21.13 75.15
C CYS A 21 -9.68 -20.81 75.03
N ALA A 22 -10.57 -21.77 74.81
CA ALA A 22 -10.75 -23.04 75.48
C ALA A 22 -11.71 -24.00 74.69
N LYS A 23 -11.60 -25.29 74.98
CA LYS A 23 -12.35 -26.42 74.48
C LYS A 23 -13.84 -26.34 74.73
N GLN A 24 -14.66 -26.78 73.75
CA GLN A 24 -15.80 -27.64 74.02
C GLN A 24 -15.99 -28.64 72.88
N GLN A 25 -16.05 -29.92 73.24
CA GLN A 25 -16.29 -31.06 72.41
C GLN A 25 -17.81 -31.23 72.18
N GLU A 26 -18.26 -31.21 70.94
CA GLU A 26 -19.48 -31.91 70.56
C GLU A 26 -19.23 -32.63 69.24
N THR A 27 -19.49 -33.92 69.28
CA THR A 27 -19.40 -34.87 68.19
C THR A 27 -20.59 -34.66 67.25
N ASN A 28 -20.32 -34.38 65.98
CA ASN A 28 -21.25 -34.71 64.88
C ASN A 28 -20.44 -35.21 63.70
N GLU A 29 -20.78 -36.40 63.24
CA GLU A 29 -20.35 -36.97 61.99
C GLU A 29 -20.86 -36.12 60.84
N GLU A 30 -19.94 -35.42 60.19
CA GLU A 30 -20.18 -34.83 58.86
C GLU A 30 -19.22 -35.46 57.89
N SER A 31 -19.82 -36.01 56.86
CA SER A 31 -19.16 -36.61 55.69
C SER A 31 -18.12 -35.65 55.10
N ASN A 32 -16.86 -36.05 55.11
CA ASN A 32 -15.81 -35.45 54.31
C ASN A 32 -16.16 -35.55 52.83
N MET A 33 -16.74 -34.50 52.24
CA MET A 33 -16.56 -34.21 50.85
C MET A 33 -15.19 -33.52 50.74
N GLU A 34 -14.17 -34.26 50.35
CA GLU A 34 -12.98 -33.70 49.76
C GLU A 34 -13.42 -32.94 48.51
N VAL A 35 -13.55 -31.63 48.63
CA VAL A 35 -13.53 -30.75 47.45
C VAL A 35 -12.13 -30.85 46.90
N SER A 36 -11.91 -31.74 45.94
CA SER A 36 -10.73 -31.69 45.09
C SER A 36 -10.71 -30.36 44.37
N ASN A 37 -9.91 -29.42 44.83
CA ASN A 37 -9.45 -28.30 44.01
C ASN A 37 -8.58 -28.95 42.92
N GLU A 38 -9.20 -29.51 41.89
CA GLU A 38 -8.52 -29.64 40.61
C GLU A 38 -8.27 -28.20 40.13
N GLU A 39 -7.06 -27.67 40.32
CA GLU A 39 -6.57 -26.56 39.56
C GLU A 39 -6.73 -26.95 38.09
N SER A 40 -7.76 -26.42 37.45
CA SER A 40 -7.99 -26.63 36.02
C SER A 40 -6.73 -26.17 35.30
N LYS A 41 -6.06 -27.11 34.61
CA LYS A 41 -4.90 -26.75 33.76
C LYS A 41 -5.29 -25.55 32.88
N PRO A 42 -4.43 -24.59 32.74
CA PRO A 42 -4.71 -23.44 31.87
C PRO A 42 -5.09 -23.94 30.48
N MET A 43 -6.15 -23.40 29.92
CA MET A 43 -6.61 -23.79 28.61
C MET A 43 -5.53 -23.44 27.58
N GLU A 44 -5.23 -24.34 26.66
CA GLU A 44 -4.24 -24.13 25.60
C GLU A 44 -4.98 -24.11 24.27
N TYR A 45 -4.73 -23.07 23.47
CA TYR A 45 -5.24 -22.90 22.11
C TYR A 45 -4.09 -22.97 21.13
N LYS A 46 -4.34 -23.62 19.99
CA LYS A 46 -3.46 -23.57 18.82
C LYS A 46 -4.16 -22.77 17.73
N GLY A 47 -3.39 -22.00 17.01
CA GLY A 47 -3.94 -21.16 15.96
C GLY A 47 -3.07 -21.07 14.72
N LYS A 48 -3.69 -20.71 13.63
CA LYS A 48 -3.05 -20.25 12.39
C LYS A 48 -3.37 -18.78 12.24
N GLN A 49 -2.43 -18.01 11.71
CA GLN A 49 -2.67 -16.58 11.46
C GLN A 49 -2.60 -16.26 9.99
N LYS A 50 -3.41 -15.27 9.60
CA LYS A 50 -3.33 -14.55 8.34
C LYS A 50 -3.37 -13.06 8.60
N VAL A 51 -2.82 -12.26 7.69
CA VAL A 51 -2.85 -10.81 7.77
C VAL A 51 -3.84 -10.22 6.76
N ILE A 52 -4.43 -9.09 7.14
CA ILE A 52 -5.21 -8.25 6.26
C ILE A 52 -4.40 -6.99 6.00
N VAL A 53 -4.18 -6.72 4.72
CA VAL A 53 -3.42 -5.58 4.23
C VAL A 53 -4.38 -4.59 3.58
N GLU A 54 -4.19 -3.31 3.85
CA GLU A 54 -4.90 -2.22 3.17
C GLU A 54 -3.90 -1.30 2.48
N GLY A 55 -4.36 -0.62 1.42
CA GLY A 55 -3.59 0.40 0.73
C GLY A 55 -3.76 1.77 1.37
N PHE A 56 -2.67 2.52 1.43
CA PHE A 56 -2.60 3.89 1.93
C PHE A 56 -1.77 4.75 0.98
N ASP A 57 -1.77 6.05 1.18
CA ASP A 57 -1.00 7.00 0.37
C ASP A 57 0.50 6.66 0.30
N TRP A 58 1.05 6.07 1.36
CA TRP A 58 2.46 5.65 1.43
C TRP A 58 2.71 4.20 1.00
N GLY A 59 1.70 3.49 0.54
CA GLY A 59 1.78 2.09 0.18
C GLY A 59 0.95 1.18 1.09
N PRO A 60 1.11 -0.16 1.01
CA PRO A 60 0.33 -1.09 1.80
C PRO A 60 0.75 -1.11 3.28
N ALA A 61 -0.19 -1.44 4.15
CA ALA A 61 0.09 -1.73 5.55
C ALA A 61 -0.78 -2.88 6.08
N VAL A 62 -0.19 -3.70 6.95
CA VAL A 62 -0.93 -4.71 7.72
C VAL A 62 -1.75 -4.00 8.78
N VAL A 63 -3.06 -4.14 8.70
CA VAL A 63 -4.03 -3.49 9.60
C VAL A 63 -4.65 -4.45 10.60
N LYS A 64 -4.77 -5.73 10.24
CA LYS A 64 -5.34 -6.77 11.11
C LYS A 64 -4.53 -8.06 10.97
N THR A 65 -4.46 -8.79 12.08
CA THR A 65 -4.00 -10.19 12.11
C THR A 65 -5.15 -11.04 12.62
N VAL A 66 -5.63 -11.96 11.80
CA VAL A 66 -6.73 -12.88 12.11
C VAL A 66 -6.14 -14.22 12.52
N ILE A 67 -6.49 -14.69 13.70
CA ILE A 67 -6.04 -15.96 14.26
C ILE A 67 -7.22 -16.93 14.22
N GLU A 68 -7.11 -18.01 13.43
CA GLU A 68 -8.04 -19.13 13.47
C GLU A 68 -7.59 -20.13 14.55
N LEU A 69 -8.43 -20.33 15.55
CA LEU A 69 -8.16 -21.24 16.67
C LEU A 69 -8.64 -22.68 16.36
N ASP A 70 -8.00 -23.65 16.98
CA ASP A 70 -8.38 -25.08 16.91
C ASP A 70 -9.74 -25.39 17.58
N LYS A 71 -10.23 -24.48 18.44
CA LYS A 71 -11.50 -24.59 19.16
C LYS A 71 -12.09 -23.22 19.51
N ASN A 72 -13.38 -23.19 19.83
CA ASN A 72 -14.07 -21.95 20.19
C ASN A 72 -13.51 -21.34 21.48
N ILE A 73 -13.48 -20.00 21.48
CA ILE A 73 -13.21 -19.16 22.63
C ILE A 73 -14.41 -18.22 22.88
N THR A 74 -14.67 -17.92 24.16
CA THR A 74 -15.73 -16.96 24.50
C THR A 74 -15.21 -15.55 24.52
N ALA A 75 -16.05 -14.58 24.07
CA ALA A 75 -15.68 -13.19 23.93
C ALA A 75 -15.24 -12.51 25.25
N ASP A 76 -15.78 -12.95 26.39
CA ASP A 76 -15.46 -12.41 27.73
C ASP A 76 -14.04 -12.76 28.22
N LYS A 77 -13.36 -13.68 27.54
CA LYS A 77 -11.96 -14.01 27.80
C LYS A 77 -10.97 -13.11 27.05
N ILE A 78 -11.44 -12.42 26.02
CA ILE A 78 -10.58 -11.61 25.15
C ILE A 78 -10.48 -10.21 25.76
N ASN A 79 -9.26 -9.83 26.14
CA ASN A 79 -8.94 -8.50 26.62
C ASN A 79 -7.69 -7.99 25.89
N LYS A 80 -7.81 -6.85 25.20
CA LYS A 80 -6.70 -6.24 24.45
C LYS A 80 -5.42 -6.11 25.26
N GLU A 81 -5.54 -5.74 26.53
CA GLU A 81 -4.40 -5.51 27.43
C GLU A 81 -3.58 -6.78 27.72
N ASP A 82 -4.12 -7.95 27.40
CA ASP A 82 -3.42 -9.21 27.59
C ASP A 82 -2.47 -9.54 26.44
N PHE A 83 -2.59 -8.84 25.30
CA PHE A 83 -1.85 -9.14 24.08
C PHE A 83 -0.68 -8.19 23.87
N SER A 84 0.39 -8.73 23.33
CA SER A 84 1.49 -7.97 22.71
C SER A 84 1.93 -8.68 21.44
N MET A 85 2.45 -7.90 20.49
CA MET A 85 2.90 -8.41 19.20
C MET A 85 4.26 -7.82 18.87
N ILE A 86 5.17 -8.69 18.41
CA ILE A 86 6.46 -8.31 17.85
C ILE A 86 6.44 -8.70 16.37
N GLU A 87 6.68 -7.72 15.50
CA GLU A 87 6.85 -7.94 14.07
C GLU A 87 8.34 -8.03 13.76
N ARG A 88 8.74 -9.11 13.12
CA ARG A 88 10.10 -9.37 12.67
C ARG A 88 10.07 -9.55 11.16
N LYS A 89 10.81 -8.71 10.44
CA LYS A 89 10.78 -8.72 8.98
C LYS A 89 12.06 -8.21 8.35
N GLU A 90 12.21 -8.53 7.08
CA GLU A 90 13.22 -7.92 6.24
C GLU A 90 13.05 -6.39 6.20
N ALA A 91 14.15 -5.67 6.26
CA ALA A 91 14.20 -4.23 6.24
C ALA A 91 15.45 -3.72 5.51
N PHE A 92 15.38 -2.48 5.03
CA PHE A 92 16.50 -1.78 4.45
C PHE A 92 17.23 -0.98 5.53
N ASP A 93 18.55 -1.05 5.56
CA ASP A 93 19.38 -0.32 6.53
C ASP A 93 19.63 1.13 6.07
N TRP A 94 18.61 1.97 6.22
CA TRP A 94 18.69 3.39 5.85
C TRP A 94 19.77 4.13 6.63
N GLU A 95 20.00 3.79 7.90
CA GLU A 95 21.01 4.45 8.73
C GLU A 95 22.42 4.22 8.18
N LYS A 96 22.70 2.98 7.77
CA LYS A 96 23.99 2.64 7.15
C LYS A 96 24.12 3.29 5.78
N PHE A 97 23.05 3.29 4.98
CA PHE A 97 23.05 3.93 3.66
C PHE A 97 23.34 5.43 3.75
N GLU A 98 22.71 6.15 4.65
CA GLU A 98 22.95 7.58 4.87
C GLU A 98 24.38 7.88 5.31
N LYS A 99 24.96 7.01 6.14
CA LYS A 99 26.33 7.19 6.66
C LYS A 99 27.40 6.84 5.63
N GLU A 100 27.22 5.78 4.88
CA GLU A 100 28.26 5.18 4.02
C GLU A 100 28.06 5.43 2.53
N GLY A 101 26.88 5.90 2.10
CA GLY A 101 26.54 6.11 0.68
C GLY A 101 26.53 4.83 -0.14
N LYS A 102 26.43 3.67 0.49
CA LYS A 102 26.38 2.36 -0.17
C LYS A 102 25.00 1.74 -0.03
N ALA A 103 24.61 0.92 -1.03
CA ALA A 103 23.45 0.07 -0.89
C ALA A 103 23.65 -0.83 0.35
N PRO A 104 22.80 -0.75 1.36
CA PRO A 104 22.93 -1.58 2.56
C PRO A 104 22.60 -3.02 2.23
N ASP A 105 23.18 -3.92 3.01
CA ASP A 105 22.68 -5.29 3.04
C ASP A 105 21.29 -5.28 3.68
N HIS A 106 20.44 -6.23 3.30
CA HIS A 106 19.18 -6.43 3.97
C HIS A 106 19.45 -6.83 5.44
N ILE A 107 18.72 -6.21 6.34
CA ILE A 107 18.72 -6.53 7.76
C ILE A 107 17.38 -7.12 8.17
N ILE A 108 17.34 -7.78 9.31
CA ILE A 108 16.09 -8.15 9.94
C ILE A 108 15.80 -7.11 11.02
N SER A 109 14.68 -6.41 10.88
CA SER A 109 14.14 -5.53 11.92
C SER A 109 13.22 -6.31 12.84
N GLU A 110 13.18 -5.92 14.10
CA GLU A 110 12.30 -6.48 15.11
C GLU A 110 11.70 -5.33 15.92
N ASN A 111 10.41 -5.11 15.77
CA ASN A 111 9.71 -3.97 16.35
C ASN A 111 8.37 -4.39 16.98
N PRO A 112 7.99 -3.81 18.12
CA PRO A 112 6.66 -3.99 18.66
C PRO A 112 5.63 -3.34 17.74
N ARG A 113 4.46 -4.01 17.57
CA ARG A 113 3.30 -3.45 16.88
C ARG A 113 2.36 -2.82 17.89
N THR A 114 1.83 -1.65 17.55
CA THR A 114 0.80 -0.98 18.35
C THR A 114 -0.54 -1.67 18.11
N ILE A 115 -1.08 -2.34 19.15
CA ILE A 115 -2.39 -2.97 19.12
C ILE A 115 -3.46 -1.93 19.44
N GLU A 116 -4.42 -1.73 18.55
CA GLU A 116 -5.55 -0.81 18.73
C GLU A 116 -6.76 -1.49 19.36
N ASP A 117 -7.10 -2.70 18.92
CA ASP A 117 -8.19 -3.51 19.48
C ASP A 117 -7.88 -5.01 19.33
N VAL A 118 -8.54 -5.84 20.16
CA VAL A 118 -8.57 -7.30 20.03
C VAL A 118 -9.97 -7.79 20.31
N TYR A 119 -10.53 -8.57 19.39
CA TYR A 119 -11.91 -8.97 19.47
C TYR A 119 -12.20 -10.31 18.80
N LEU A 120 -13.34 -10.90 19.15
CA LEU A 120 -13.90 -12.04 18.45
C LEU A 120 -14.41 -11.61 17.07
N SER A 121 -14.02 -12.33 16.04
CA SER A 121 -14.33 -11.96 14.64
C SER A 121 -14.86 -13.14 13.85
N ASP A 122 -15.23 -12.88 12.61
CA ASP A 122 -15.34 -13.88 11.55
C ASP A 122 -13.98 -14.19 10.89
N GLU A 123 -13.98 -15.01 9.87
CA GLU A 123 -12.78 -15.39 9.10
C GLU A 123 -12.16 -14.24 8.30
N ASN A 124 -12.92 -13.17 8.06
CA ASN A 124 -12.47 -11.96 7.36
C ASN A 124 -12.00 -10.85 8.30
N GLY A 125 -11.94 -11.15 9.61
CA GLY A 125 -11.51 -10.18 10.62
C GLY A 125 -12.56 -9.12 10.94
N GLU A 126 -13.82 -9.36 10.57
CA GLU A 126 -14.92 -8.46 10.92
C GLU A 126 -15.47 -8.80 12.30
N LYS A 127 -15.64 -7.78 13.13
CA LYS A 127 -16.07 -7.93 14.53
C LYS A 127 -17.46 -8.55 14.61
N THR A 128 -17.59 -9.68 15.30
CA THR A 128 -18.89 -10.34 15.52
C THR A 128 -19.52 -9.94 16.85
N THR A 129 -20.84 -10.10 16.94
CA THR A 129 -21.61 -9.98 18.19
C THR A 129 -21.83 -11.32 18.87
N ASP A 130 -21.28 -12.40 18.34
CA ASP A 130 -21.40 -13.73 18.90
C ASP A 130 -20.69 -13.81 20.27
N LYS A 131 -21.17 -14.72 21.11
CA LYS A 131 -20.59 -14.91 22.45
C LYS A 131 -19.36 -15.80 22.42
N GLU A 132 -19.21 -16.61 21.37
CA GLU A 132 -18.09 -17.51 21.16
C GLU A 132 -17.82 -17.74 19.68
N GLY A 133 -16.60 -18.06 19.33
CA GLY A 133 -16.17 -18.34 17.96
C GLY A 133 -14.75 -18.85 17.90
N LYS A 134 -14.27 -19.10 16.68
CA LYS A 134 -12.92 -19.61 16.42
C LYS A 134 -11.91 -18.54 16.04
N TYR A 135 -12.36 -17.32 15.70
CA TYR A 135 -11.46 -16.30 15.18
C TYR A 135 -11.26 -15.17 16.18
N ILE A 136 -10.01 -14.82 16.41
CA ILE A 136 -9.61 -13.62 17.13
C ILE A 136 -8.93 -12.69 16.14
N THR A 137 -9.35 -11.45 16.08
CA THR A 137 -8.66 -10.43 15.30
C THR A 137 -7.92 -9.47 16.23
N ILE A 138 -6.65 -9.26 15.92
CA ILE A 138 -5.81 -8.22 16.48
C ILE A 138 -5.76 -7.09 15.45
N GLN A 139 -6.37 -5.96 15.77
CA GLN A 139 -6.27 -4.75 14.96
C GLN A 139 -5.03 -3.98 15.36
N THR A 140 -4.21 -3.64 14.40
CA THR A 140 -2.95 -2.92 14.61
C THR A 140 -2.96 -1.56 13.94
N LYS A 141 -2.21 -0.63 14.53
CA LYS A 141 -2.03 0.71 13.98
C LYS A 141 -1.29 0.65 12.65
N ALA A 142 -1.79 1.40 11.67
CA ALA A 142 -1.13 1.63 10.38
C ALA A 142 -0.77 3.12 10.25
N THR A 143 0.50 3.41 10.03
CA THR A 143 1.01 4.77 9.78
C THR A 143 2.14 4.70 8.76
N PRO A 144 2.60 5.83 8.20
CA PRO A 144 3.77 5.84 7.32
C PRO A 144 5.02 5.15 7.90
N ASN A 145 5.10 5.04 9.23
CA ASN A 145 6.24 4.46 9.94
C ASN A 145 5.94 3.10 10.58
N GLU A 146 4.72 2.57 10.46
CA GLU A 146 4.32 1.31 11.10
C GLU A 146 3.37 0.51 10.23
N GLY A 147 3.69 -0.76 10.00
CA GLY A 147 2.80 -1.72 9.34
C GLY A 147 3.13 -2.05 7.89
N ASN A 148 4.07 -1.37 7.26
CA ASN A 148 4.42 -1.63 5.85
C ASN A 148 5.01 -3.04 5.68
N PRO A 149 4.40 -3.92 4.86
CA PRO A 149 4.88 -5.28 4.60
C PRO A 149 5.84 -5.37 3.40
N LEU A 150 6.18 -4.25 2.77
CA LEU A 150 7.11 -4.19 1.64
C LEU A 150 8.50 -3.76 2.07
N ILE A 151 9.48 -4.20 1.31
CA ILE A 151 10.84 -3.70 1.33
C ILE A 151 11.20 -3.15 -0.05
N PHE A 152 11.86 -1.99 -0.09
CA PHE A 152 12.46 -1.46 -1.31
C PHE A 152 13.92 -1.90 -1.40
N SER A 153 14.29 -2.57 -2.50
CA SER A 153 15.67 -2.96 -2.77
C SER A 153 16.39 -1.91 -3.60
N MET A 154 17.42 -1.27 -3.05
CA MET A 154 18.27 -0.35 -3.82
C MET A 154 19.04 -1.05 -4.95
N ASN A 155 19.27 -2.36 -4.86
CA ASN A 155 19.98 -3.12 -5.89
C ASN A 155 19.13 -3.35 -7.13
N THR A 156 17.83 -3.57 -6.95
CA THR A 156 16.87 -3.81 -8.04
C THR A 156 15.99 -2.61 -8.33
N SER A 157 15.94 -1.62 -7.43
CA SER A 157 15.00 -0.50 -7.41
C SER A 157 13.52 -0.94 -7.44
N LEU A 158 13.24 -2.13 -6.90
CA LEU A 158 11.89 -2.70 -6.82
C LEU A 158 11.43 -2.85 -5.37
N ASN A 159 10.13 -2.69 -5.18
CA ASN A 159 9.44 -3.12 -3.96
C ASN A 159 9.13 -4.62 -4.04
N THR A 160 9.35 -5.32 -2.94
CA THR A 160 8.97 -6.73 -2.79
C THR A 160 8.30 -6.94 -1.44
N TRP A 161 7.46 -7.98 -1.34
CA TRP A 161 6.96 -8.43 -0.05
C TRP A 161 8.13 -8.91 0.82
N CYS A 162 8.14 -8.49 2.10
CA CYS A 162 9.17 -8.91 3.05
C CYS A 162 9.20 -10.44 3.19
N ASP A 163 10.39 -11.01 3.15
CA ASP A 163 10.66 -12.43 3.36
C ASP A 163 12.00 -12.60 4.08
N PRO A 164 12.02 -12.90 5.39
CA PRO A 164 10.87 -13.31 6.22
C PRO A 164 9.93 -12.16 6.62
N PHE A 165 8.66 -12.53 6.91
CA PHE A 165 7.71 -11.71 7.63
C PHE A 165 7.10 -12.56 8.75
N GLU A 166 7.24 -12.14 10.00
CA GLU A 166 6.83 -12.89 11.18
C GLU A 166 6.11 -11.96 12.16
N GLN A 167 5.03 -12.46 12.78
CA GLN A 167 4.35 -11.79 13.88
C GLN A 167 4.26 -12.73 15.08
N GLU A 168 5.11 -12.49 16.09
CA GLU A 168 5.09 -13.21 17.35
C GLU A 168 4.06 -12.58 18.28
N ILE A 169 2.99 -13.34 18.60
CA ILE A 169 1.92 -12.93 19.48
C ILE A 169 2.16 -13.53 20.86
N LYS A 170 2.21 -12.67 21.89
CA LYS A 170 2.36 -13.08 23.29
C LYS A 170 1.14 -12.68 24.09
N ILE A 171 0.76 -13.57 25.00
CA ILE A 171 -0.35 -13.37 25.95
C ILE A 171 0.23 -13.37 27.37
N LYS A 172 -0.29 -12.48 28.23
CA LYS A 172 0.07 -12.43 29.64
C LYS A 172 -0.29 -13.74 30.35
N GLU A 173 0.52 -14.15 31.31
CA GLU A 173 0.32 -15.39 32.08
C GLU A 173 -1.02 -15.40 32.84
N GLU A 174 -1.46 -14.23 33.32
CA GLU A 174 -2.72 -14.07 34.06
C GLU A 174 -3.96 -13.92 33.17
N SER A 175 -3.82 -14.00 31.84
CA SER A 175 -4.92 -13.90 30.91
C SER A 175 -5.92 -15.03 31.07
N LYS A 176 -7.21 -14.73 30.95
CA LYS A 176 -8.29 -15.73 30.93
C LYS A 176 -8.25 -16.67 29.73
N ILE A 177 -7.49 -16.33 28.70
CA ILE A 177 -7.27 -17.18 27.53
C ILE A 177 -6.45 -18.43 27.91
N GLY A 178 -5.45 -18.24 28.80
CA GLY A 178 -4.46 -19.28 29.14
C GLY A 178 -3.28 -19.23 28.18
N LYS A 179 -3.03 -20.31 27.43
CA LYS A 179 -1.92 -20.35 26.47
C LYS A 179 -2.43 -20.28 25.04
N LEU A 180 -1.72 -19.53 24.22
CA LEU A 180 -1.95 -19.43 22.78
C LEU A 180 -0.64 -19.76 22.06
N ASP A 181 -0.69 -20.79 21.21
CA ASP A 181 0.42 -21.25 20.37
C ASP A 181 0.04 -20.99 18.90
N VAL A 182 0.67 -19.99 18.29
CA VAL A 182 0.45 -19.56 16.90
C VAL A 182 1.78 -19.54 16.17
N GLU A 183 1.83 -20.13 14.98
CA GLU A 183 3.00 -20.06 14.12
C GLU A 183 3.24 -18.58 13.71
N ALA A 184 4.45 -18.05 14.00
CA ALA A 184 4.75 -16.64 13.77
C ALA A 184 4.97 -16.27 12.29
N SER A 185 5.46 -17.22 11.47
CA SER A 185 5.81 -17.00 10.08
C SER A 185 4.60 -16.86 9.17
N ILE A 186 4.61 -15.85 8.32
CA ILE A 186 3.55 -15.53 7.37
C ILE A 186 4.18 -15.36 5.99
N ASP A 187 3.80 -16.20 5.05
CA ASP A 187 4.16 -16.00 3.64
C ASP A 187 3.21 -14.98 3.01
N LEU A 188 3.71 -13.78 2.73
CA LEU A 188 2.95 -12.69 2.12
C LEU A 188 2.66 -12.90 0.63
N LYS A 189 3.12 -14.00 0.04
CA LYS A 189 2.80 -14.40 -1.34
C LYS A 189 1.70 -15.46 -1.39
N ASP A 190 1.34 -16.03 -0.23
CA ASP A 190 0.30 -17.04 -0.09
C ASP A 190 -1.06 -16.35 0.20
N ASP A 191 -2.00 -16.47 -0.73
CA ASP A 191 -3.35 -15.88 -0.61
C ASP A 191 -4.17 -16.48 0.56
N GLU A 192 -3.77 -17.64 1.12
CA GLU A 192 -4.36 -18.16 2.35
C GLU A 192 -3.81 -17.46 3.62
N LYS A 193 -2.63 -16.83 3.49
CA LYS A 193 -1.94 -16.13 4.60
C LYS A 193 -2.08 -14.61 4.55
N MET A 194 -2.41 -14.04 3.40
CA MET A 194 -2.61 -12.62 3.23
C MET A 194 -3.85 -12.34 2.38
N SER A 195 -4.67 -11.40 2.80
CA SER A 195 -5.75 -10.84 2.00
C SER A 195 -5.63 -9.33 1.88
N ILE A 196 -6.07 -8.80 0.73
CA ILE A 196 -6.05 -7.37 0.40
C ILE A 196 -7.44 -6.98 -0.12
N PRO A 197 -8.43 -6.74 0.76
CA PRO A 197 -9.82 -6.54 0.36
C PRO A 197 -10.04 -5.39 -0.65
N SER A 198 -9.20 -4.36 -0.62
CA SER A 198 -9.26 -3.26 -1.58
C SER A 198 -8.94 -3.66 -3.02
N LEU A 199 -8.44 -4.87 -3.23
CA LEU A 199 -8.10 -5.41 -4.55
C LEU A 199 -9.08 -6.50 -5.04
N ASP A 200 -10.12 -6.83 -4.28
CA ASP A 200 -11.07 -7.92 -4.60
C ASP A 200 -11.84 -7.66 -5.90
N GLU A 201 -11.98 -6.40 -6.31
CA GLU A 201 -12.63 -6.03 -7.57
C GLU A 201 -11.71 -6.12 -8.80
N PHE A 202 -10.41 -6.35 -8.58
CA PHE A 202 -9.45 -6.52 -9.66
C PHE A 202 -9.28 -7.98 -10.05
N THR A 203 -9.06 -8.21 -11.33
CA THR A 203 -8.58 -9.49 -11.85
C THR A 203 -7.15 -9.35 -12.34
N TYR A 204 -6.44 -10.49 -12.44
CA TYR A 204 -5.03 -10.52 -12.78
C TYR A 204 -4.79 -11.38 -14.01
N GLY A 205 -3.88 -10.93 -14.86
CA GLY A 205 -3.54 -11.65 -16.07
C GLY A 205 -2.08 -11.56 -16.45
N GLU A 206 -1.70 -12.39 -17.42
CA GLU A 206 -0.39 -12.37 -18.06
C GLU A 206 -0.60 -12.24 -19.58
N PHE A 207 0.19 -11.39 -20.20
CA PHE A 207 0.27 -11.25 -21.65
C PHE A 207 1.65 -11.67 -22.13
N THR A 208 1.67 -12.50 -23.20
CA THR A 208 2.90 -12.88 -23.89
C THR A 208 2.84 -12.31 -25.30
N ALA A 209 3.82 -11.47 -25.63
CA ALA A 209 3.93 -10.87 -26.96
C ALA A 209 4.47 -11.84 -28.02
N SER A 210 4.43 -11.40 -29.26
CA SER A 210 4.91 -12.16 -30.41
C SER A 210 6.41 -12.53 -30.35
N ASP A 211 7.20 -11.76 -29.60
CA ASP A 211 8.65 -12.00 -29.37
C ASP A 211 8.93 -12.85 -28.12
N GLY A 212 7.89 -13.31 -27.42
CA GLY A 212 7.98 -14.16 -26.23
C GLY A 212 8.18 -13.39 -24.92
N LYS A 213 8.30 -12.07 -24.93
CA LYS A 213 8.33 -11.25 -23.72
C LYS A 213 6.96 -11.21 -23.07
N LYS A 214 6.96 -10.98 -21.74
CA LYS A 214 5.75 -11.02 -20.94
C LYS A 214 5.55 -9.74 -20.14
N LEU A 215 4.29 -9.39 -19.95
CA LEU A 215 3.82 -8.44 -18.93
C LEU A 215 2.77 -9.12 -18.09
N THR A 216 2.77 -8.86 -16.79
CA THR A 216 1.60 -9.11 -15.96
C THR A 216 0.73 -7.86 -15.94
N TYR A 217 -0.52 -7.99 -15.48
CA TYR A 217 -1.40 -6.84 -15.32
C TYR A 217 -2.48 -7.13 -14.29
N ALA A 218 -2.97 -6.06 -13.66
CA ALA A 218 -4.23 -6.05 -12.94
C ALA A 218 -5.25 -5.30 -13.80
N ASP A 219 -6.53 -5.72 -13.77
CA ASP A 219 -7.59 -5.02 -14.45
C ASP A 219 -8.90 -4.99 -13.65
N TYR A 220 -9.61 -3.87 -13.76
CA TYR A 220 -10.99 -3.71 -13.30
C TYR A 220 -11.92 -3.60 -14.48
N LYS A 221 -13.05 -4.32 -14.42
CA LYS A 221 -14.08 -4.34 -15.45
C LYS A 221 -15.41 -3.87 -14.87
N PRO A 222 -15.94 -2.73 -15.31
CA PRO A 222 -17.25 -2.30 -14.88
C PRO A 222 -18.32 -3.27 -15.38
N GLU A 223 -19.44 -3.40 -14.65
CA GLU A 223 -20.53 -4.30 -15.03
C GLU A 223 -20.96 -4.08 -16.50
N ALA A 224 -21.03 -5.16 -17.26
CA ALA A 224 -21.38 -5.14 -18.67
C ALA A 224 -22.85 -4.77 -18.85
N LYS A 225 -23.11 -3.60 -19.46
CA LYS A 225 -24.46 -3.11 -19.79
C LYS A 225 -24.66 -2.88 -21.27
N GLY A 226 -23.73 -3.37 -22.13
CA GLY A 226 -23.80 -3.22 -23.59
C GLY A 226 -23.43 -1.82 -24.11
N GLU A 227 -23.15 -0.88 -23.24
CA GLU A 227 -22.75 0.48 -23.60
C GLU A 227 -21.23 0.58 -23.72
N LYS A 228 -20.76 1.47 -24.58
CA LYS A 228 -19.35 1.73 -24.75
C LYS A 228 -18.76 2.45 -23.51
N LYS A 229 -17.58 2.02 -23.07
CA LYS A 229 -16.91 2.53 -21.87
C LYS A 229 -15.48 2.94 -22.16
N PRO A 230 -14.96 4.00 -21.54
CA PRO A 230 -13.55 4.35 -21.66
C PRO A 230 -12.64 3.29 -21.05
N LEU A 231 -11.39 3.29 -21.50
CA LEU A 231 -10.31 2.54 -20.88
C LEU A 231 -9.31 3.52 -20.26
N VAL A 232 -9.04 3.36 -18.98
CA VAL A 232 -7.98 4.10 -18.26
C VAL A 232 -6.81 3.16 -18.04
N ILE A 233 -5.64 3.56 -18.50
CA ILE A 233 -4.39 2.82 -18.35
C ILE A 233 -3.54 3.54 -17.31
N TRP A 234 -3.15 2.82 -16.25
CA TRP A 234 -2.25 3.33 -15.23
C TRP A 234 -0.89 2.63 -15.30
N LEU A 235 0.17 3.41 -15.46
CA LEU A 235 1.55 2.93 -15.57
C LEU A 235 2.29 3.22 -14.27
N HIS A 236 2.78 2.17 -13.64
CA HIS A 236 3.42 2.21 -12.33
C HIS A 236 4.78 2.92 -12.32
N GLY A 237 5.23 3.36 -11.14
CA GLY A 237 6.58 3.87 -10.90
C GLY A 237 7.65 2.76 -10.91
N ALA A 238 8.91 3.14 -10.72
CA ALA A 238 10.00 2.17 -10.77
C ALA A 238 9.85 1.08 -9.70
N GLY A 239 9.42 1.45 -8.52
CA GLY A 239 9.29 0.53 -7.38
C GLY A 239 8.30 -0.62 -7.58
N GLU A 240 7.28 -0.46 -8.42
CA GLU A 240 6.22 -1.44 -8.61
C GLU A 240 6.45 -2.39 -9.81
N GLY A 241 7.64 -2.38 -10.41
CA GLY A 241 8.06 -3.40 -11.38
C GLY A 241 8.15 -4.78 -10.73
N GLY A 242 8.25 -5.83 -11.56
CA GLY A 242 8.33 -7.22 -11.11
C GLY A 242 7.28 -8.12 -11.75
N ASN A 243 6.84 -9.14 -11.02
CA ASN A 243 5.91 -10.16 -11.51
C ASN A 243 4.75 -10.40 -10.52
N ASP A 244 4.44 -9.44 -9.68
CA ASP A 244 3.26 -9.46 -8.81
C ASP A 244 2.32 -8.31 -9.20
N PRO A 245 1.27 -8.58 -9.98
CA PRO A 245 0.38 -7.54 -10.52
C PRO A 245 -0.44 -6.81 -9.47
N ARG A 246 -0.38 -7.21 -8.20
CA ARG A 246 -0.98 -6.48 -7.08
C ARG A 246 -0.20 -5.19 -6.77
N LEU A 247 1.14 -5.21 -6.95
CA LEU A 247 2.00 -4.07 -6.59
C LEU A 247 1.67 -2.77 -7.35
N PRO A 248 1.43 -2.76 -8.68
CA PRO A 248 1.05 -1.56 -9.41
C PRO A 248 -0.21 -0.85 -8.90
N ILE A 249 -1.09 -1.55 -8.21
CA ILE A 249 -2.38 -1.00 -7.76
C ILE A 249 -2.44 -0.77 -6.25
N ILE A 250 -1.68 -1.53 -5.44
CA ILE A 250 -1.63 -1.34 -3.99
C ILE A 250 -0.50 -0.41 -3.56
N GLY A 251 0.59 -0.36 -4.33
CA GLY A 251 1.80 0.36 -3.96
C GLY A 251 1.62 1.88 -3.86
N ASN A 252 0.63 2.45 -4.55
CA ASN A 252 0.39 3.89 -4.62
C ASN A 252 -1.09 4.29 -4.72
N MET A 253 -2.00 3.45 -4.23
CA MET A 253 -3.46 3.71 -4.24
C MET A 253 -4.13 3.75 -5.61
N ALA A 254 -3.53 3.23 -6.68
CA ALA A 254 -4.21 3.12 -7.98
C ALA A 254 -5.48 2.25 -7.92
N ALA A 255 -5.65 1.43 -6.87
CA ALA A 255 -6.91 0.75 -6.56
C ALA A 255 -8.11 1.72 -6.43
N ASN A 256 -7.88 3.01 -6.17
CA ASN A 256 -8.94 4.03 -6.13
C ASN A 256 -9.66 4.19 -7.46
N TYR A 257 -9.07 3.79 -8.58
CA TYR A 257 -9.74 3.82 -9.88
C TYR A 257 -10.91 2.82 -10.00
N ALA A 258 -10.98 1.80 -9.16
CA ALA A 258 -12.16 0.92 -9.08
C ALA A 258 -13.26 1.47 -8.16
N LYS A 259 -12.97 2.46 -7.31
CA LYS A 259 -13.93 2.99 -6.34
C LYS A 259 -14.99 3.87 -6.99
N GLU A 260 -16.16 3.95 -6.34
CA GLU A 260 -17.31 4.75 -6.77
C GLU A 260 -16.94 6.21 -7.08
N GLU A 261 -16.03 6.82 -6.34
CA GLU A 261 -15.61 8.20 -6.56
C GLU A 261 -15.05 8.43 -7.99
N PHE A 262 -14.27 7.48 -8.48
CA PHE A 262 -13.74 7.51 -9.85
C PHE A 262 -14.78 6.99 -10.86
N GLN A 263 -15.35 5.84 -10.60
CA GLN A 263 -16.25 5.15 -11.53
C GLN A 263 -17.52 5.95 -11.85
N SER A 264 -18.07 6.66 -10.87
CA SER A 264 -19.27 7.52 -11.07
C SER A 264 -19.04 8.74 -11.97
N LYS A 265 -17.78 9.08 -12.30
CA LYS A 265 -17.46 10.14 -13.27
C LYS A 265 -17.80 9.72 -14.70
N PHE A 266 -17.93 8.44 -14.96
CA PHE A 266 -18.24 7.86 -16.26
C PHE A 266 -19.64 7.25 -16.22
N GLU A 267 -20.50 7.59 -17.20
CA GLU A 267 -21.92 7.18 -17.22
C GLU A 267 -22.13 5.68 -16.98
N ASN A 268 -21.23 4.84 -17.51
CA ASN A 268 -21.32 3.38 -17.39
C ASN A 268 -20.06 2.78 -16.72
N GLY A 269 -19.31 3.59 -15.95
CA GLY A 269 -18.01 3.23 -15.43
C GLY A 269 -16.90 3.25 -16.49
N ALA A 270 -15.70 2.91 -16.09
CA ALA A 270 -14.51 2.84 -16.93
C ALA A 270 -13.74 1.55 -16.67
N TYR A 271 -13.22 0.94 -17.74
CA TYR A 271 -12.19 -0.11 -17.60
C TYR A 271 -10.92 0.49 -17.01
N VAL A 272 -10.25 -0.24 -16.15
CA VAL A 272 -8.92 0.11 -15.66
C VAL A 272 -7.95 -1.00 -16.00
N LEU A 273 -6.82 -0.68 -16.60
CA LEU A 273 -5.74 -1.60 -16.91
C LEU A 273 -4.46 -1.08 -16.29
N ALA A 274 -3.85 -1.84 -15.39
CA ALA A 274 -2.59 -1.55 -14.75
C ALA A 274 -1.54 -2.61 -15.15
N PRO A 275 -0.83 -2.44 -16.26
CA PRO A 275 0.24 -3.33 -16.68
C PRO A 275 1.44 -3.24 -15.73
N GLN A 276 2.18 -4.35 -15.59
CA GLN A 276 3.42 -4.41 -14.84
C GLN A 276 4.56 -4.91 -15.71
N THR A 277 5.68 -4.17 -15.74
CA THR A 277 6.92 -4.65 -16.38
C THR A 277 7.74 -5.50 -15.40
N PRO A 278 8.50 -6.47 -15.89
CA PRO A 278 9.45 -7.21 -15.04
C PRO A 278 10.56 -6.33 -14.45
N THR A 279 10.88 -5.19 -15.08
CA THR A 279 11.92 -4.24 -14.70
C THR A 279 11.36 -2.82 -14.63
N PHE A 280 11.67 -1.96 -15.59
CA PHE A 280 11.27 -0.55 -15.62
C PHE A 280 10.75 -0.19 -17.00
N TRP A 281 9.78 0.72 -17.09
CA TRP A 281 9.35 1.29 -18.39
C TRP A 281 10.49 1.98 -19.12
N MET A 282 11.47 2.55 -18.39
CA MET A 282 12.66 3.22 -18.92
C MET A 282 13.80 2.25 -19.31
N ASP A 283 13.58 0.93 -19.21
CA ASP A 283 14.61 -0.05 -19.55
C ASP A 283 14.85 -0.07 -21.06
N THR A 284 16.08 0.25 -21.46
CA THR A 284 16.56 0.20 -22.84
C THR A 284 17.20 -1.14 -23.21
N GLY A 285 17.11 -2.14 -22.31
CA GLY A 285 17.62 -3.49 -22.47
C GLY A 285 18.80 -3.85 -21.56
N ASN A 286 19.16 -2.95 -20.65
CA ASN A 286 20.25 -3.15 -19.66
C ASN A 286 19.76 -3.48 -18.25
N GLY A 287 18.43 -3.47 -18.04
CA GLY A 287 17.80 -3.75 -16.73
C GLY A 287 18.05 -2.66 -15.68
N LYS A 288 18.41 -1.43 -16.10
CA LYS A 288 18.72 -0.32 -15.18
C LYS A 288 17.88 0.91 -15.50
N VAL A 289 17.65 1.70 -14.45
CA VAL A 289 17.16 3.07 -14.59
C VAL A 289 18.35 3.98 -14.80
N ASP A 290 18.37 4.71 -15.91
CA ASP A 290 19.36 5.73 -16.20
C ASP A 290 18.65 7.06 -16.48
N LEU A 291 18.64 7.94 -15.49
CA LEU A 291 17.98 9.23 -15.59
C LEU A 291 18.75 10.21 -16.51
N GLU A 292 20.03 9.98 -16.78
CA GLU A 292 20.83 10.86 -17.65
C GLU A 292 20.56 10.56 -19.14
N SER A 293 20.18 9.35 -19.48
CA SER A 293 19.88 8.91 -20.87
C SER A 293 18.39 8.77 -21.16
N VAL A 294 17.53 9.21 -20.25
CA VAL A 294 16.06 9.15 -20.41
C VAL A 294 15.62 9.88 -21.67
N GLY A 295 14.86 9.18 -22.51
CA GLY A 295 14.35 9.70 -23.79
C GLY A 295 15.36 9.67 -24.95
N ALA A 296 16.61 9.35 -24.71
CA ALA A 296 17.61 9.21 -25.78
C ALA A 296 17.47 7.89 -26.58
N GLU A 297 16.86 6.88 -25.96
CA GLU A 297 16.59 5.57 -26.56
C GLU A 297 15.18 5.12 -26.16
N ASN A 298 14.47 4.48 -27.08
CA ASN A 298 13.13 3.97 -26.82
C ASN A 298 13.16 2.80 -25.84
N SER A 299 12.19 2.75 -24.93
CA SER A 299 11.96 1.63 -24.05
C SER A 299 11.78 0.32 -24.82
N ILE A 300 12.39 -0.78 -24.31
CA ILE A 300 12.14 -2.13 -24.85
C ILE A 300 10.69 -2.60 -24.65
N TYR A 301 9.92 -1.89 -23.83
CA TYR A 301 8.55 -2.26 -23.47
C TYR A 301 7.47 -1.52 -24.26
N ILE A 302 7.78 -0.44 -24.97
CA ILE A 302 6.77 0.38 -25.65
C ILE A 302 5.91 -0.43 -26.64
N LYS A 303 6.54 -1.27 -27.45
CA LYS A 303 5.84 -2.14 -28.41
C LYS A 303 5.06 -3.24 -27.70
N LEU A 304 5.67 -3.87 -26.70
CA LEU A 304 5.05 -4.93 -25.91
C LEU A 304 3.79 -4.42 -25.16
N LEU A 305 3.89 -3.24 -24.58
CA LEU A 305 2.77 -2.57 -23.92
C LEU A 305 1.64 -2.24 -24.91
N LYS A 306 1.99 -1.75 -26.10
CA LYS A 306 0.98 -1.49 -27.15
C LYS A 306 0.28 -2.76 -27.62
N GLU A 307 1.01 -3.86 -27.78
CA GLU A 307 0.42 -5.18 -28.14
C GLU A 307 -0.54 -5.68 -27.04
N LEU A 308 -0.19 -5.50 -25.75
CA LEU A 308 -1.09 -5.81 -24.63
C LEU A 308 -2.37 -4.95 -24.69
N ILE A 309 -2.23 -3.63 -24.87
CA ILE A 309 -3.37 -2.73 -24.93
C ILE A 309 -4.32 -3.10 -26.09
N ASP A 310 -3.76 -3.37 -27.29
CA ASP A 310 -4.55 -3.76 -28.46
C ASP A 310 -5.30 -5.07 -28.22
N LYS A 311 -4.61 -6.05 -27.61
CA LYS A 311 -5.23 -7.34 -27.26
C LYS A 311 -6.35 -7.16 -26.23
N TYR A 312 -6.09 -6.35 -25.20
CA TYR A 312 -7.08 -6.07 -24.16
C TYR A 312 -8.36 -5.41 -24.72
N ILE A 313 -8.19 -4.45 -25.62
CA ILE A 313 -9.31 -3.79 -26.32
C ILE A 313 -10.05 -4.80 -27.22
N ALA A 314 -9.34 -5.66 -27.92
CA ALA A 314 -9.95 -6.68 -28.79
C ALA A 314 -10.76 -7.72 -27.99
N ASP A 315 -10.32 -8.06 -26.78
CA ASP A 315 -11.00 -9.01 -25.90
C ASP A 315 -12.20 -8.39 -25.17
N ASN A 316 -12.23 -7.07 -24.98
CA ASN A 316 -13.28 -6.33 -24.30
C ASN A 316 -13.98 -5.37 -25.28
N THR A 317 -14.88 -5.92 -26.11
CA THR A 317 -15.46 -5.25 -27.28
C THR A 317 -16.37 -4.07 -26.98
N ASP A 318 -16.74 -3.84 -25.72
CA ASP A 318 -17.48 -2.67 -25.24
C ASP A 318 -16.57 -1.52 -24.77
N ILE A 319 -15.25 -1.64 -24.92
CA ILE A 319 -14.36 -0.50 -24.80
C ILE A 319 -14.60 0.49 -25.95
N ASP A 320 -14.70 1.77 -25.60
CA ASP A 320 -14.74 2.88 -26.57
C ASP A 320 -13.32 3.25 -27.01
N THR A 321 -12.96 2.87 -28.21
CA THR A 321 -11.63 3.13 -28.78
C THR A 321 -11.34 4.62 -28.99
N ASN A 322 -12.34 5.51 -28.92
CA ASN A 322 -12.16 6.95 -28.93
C ASN A 322 -11.86 7.52 -27.54
N ARG A 323 -11.94 6.70 -26.49
CA ARG A 323 -11.80 7.14 -25.10
C ARG A 323 -10.77 6.29 -24.35
N ILE A 324 -9.56 6.20 -24.91
CA ILE A 324 -8.41 5.54 -24.30
C ILE A 324 -7.59 6.62 -23.58
N LEU A 325 -7.52 6.53 -22.26
CA LEU A 325 -6.85 7.48 -21.38
C LEU A 325 -5.59 6.81 -20.81
N VAL A 326 -4.46 7.51 -20.75
CA VAL A 326 -3.22 6.96 -20.22
C VAL A 326 -2.56 7.91 -19.24
N GLY A 327 -2.12 7.39 -18.12
CA GLY A 327 -1.34 8.12 -17.13
C GLY A 327 -0.40 7.18 -16.39
N GLY A 328 0.51 7.76 -15.64
CA GLY A 328 1.46 7.00 -14.85
C GLY A 328 2.35 7.92 -14.04
N CYS A 329 2.97 7.37 -12.99
CA CYS A 329 3.83 8.14 -12.11
C CYS A 329 5.31 7.83 -12.34
N SER A 330 6.18 8.84 -12.22
CA SER A 330 7.63 8.67 -12.30
C SER A 330 8.02 7.91 -13.58
N ASN A 331 8.57 6.74 -13.45
CA ASN A 331 8.88 5.81 -14.54
C ASN A 331 7.66 5.55 -15.48
N GLY A 332 6.45 5.44 -14.93
CA GLY A 332 5.20 5.38 -15.71
C GLY A 332 4.82 6.69 -16.37
N GLY A 333 5.18 7.82 -15.79
CA GLY A 333 5.04 9.15 -16.40
C GLY A 333 5.91 9.29 -17.64
N PHE A 334 7.14 8.77 -17.59
CA PHE A 334 8.01 8.64 -18.77
C PHE A 334 7.32 7.83 -19.88
N MET A 335 6.85 6.61 -19.58
CA MET A 335 6.19 5.77 -20.57
C MET A 335 4.88 6.39 -21.10
N THR A 336 4.22 7.24 -20.31
CA THR A 336 3.05 8.00 -20.78
C THR A 336 3.45 8.92 -21.94
N TYR A 337 4.56 9.65 -21.85
CA TYR A 337 5.07 10.46 -22.94
C TYR A 337 5.53 9.62 -24.14
N ASP A 338 6.24 8.51 -23.89
CA ASP A 338 6.67 7.61 -24.96
C ASP A 338 5.49 7.06 -25.79
N LEU A 339 4.41 6.69 -25.11
CA LEU A 339 3.20 6.19 -25.77
C LEU A 339 2.52 7.26 -26.63
N ILE A 340 2.32 8.48 -26.11
CA ILE A 340 1.61 9.52 -26.86
C ILE A 340 2.46 10.15 -27.95
N SER A 341 3.80 10.08 -27.86
CA SER A 341 4.69 10.53 -28.93
C SER A 341 4.80 9.50 -30.06
N THR A 342 4.78 8.21 -29.70
CA THR A 342 4.89 7.11 -30.67
C THR A 342 3.56 6.78 -31.35
N TYR A 343 2.43 6.90 -30.62
CA TYR A 343 1.08 6.56 -31.07
C TYR A 343 0.09 7.75 -30.93
N PRO A 344 0.32 8.88 -31.61
CA PRO A 344 -0.38 10.15 -31.34
C PRO A 344 -1.89 10.10 -31.59
N ASP A 345 -2.35 9.24 -32.51
CA ASP A 345 -3.76 9.12 -32.88
C ASP A 345 -4.49 8.02 -32.07
N PHE A 346 -3.87 7.51 -31.01
CA PHE A 346 -4.42 6.40 -30.26
C PHE A 346 -5.09 6.82 -28.94
N PHE A 347 -4.52 7.81 -28.25
CA PHE A 347 -4.98 8.22 -26.91
C PHE A 347 -5.87 9.48 -26.98
N ALA A 348 -6.93 9.48 -26.18
CA ALA A 348 -7.85 10.62 -26.04
C ALA A 348 -7.29 11.67 -25.07
N ALA A 349 -6.54 11.25 -24.06
CA ALA A 349 -5.83 12.15 -23.15
C ALA A 349 -4.70 11.42 -22.41
N ALA A 350 -3.76 12.24 -21.88
CA ALA A 350 -2.65 11.80 -21.06
C ALA A 350 -2.55 12.58 -19.74
N PHE A 351 -2.13 11.91 -18.64
CA PHE A 351 -1.91 12.53 -17.34
C PHE A 351 -0.62 12.00 -16.69
N PRO A 352 0.55 12.42 -17.23
CA PRO A 352 1.86 12.05 -16.67
C PRO A 352 2.07 12.74 -15.31
N VAL A 353 2.58 11.99 -14.34
CA VAL A 353 2.82 12.44 -12.97
C VAL A 353 4.31 12.34 -12.67
N CYS A 354 4.94 13.44 -12.25
CA CYS A 354 6.39 13.59 -11.99
C CYS A 354 7.27 12.82 -13.00
N PRO A 355 7.07 13.04 -14.32
CA PRO A 355 7.74 12.26 -15.36
C PRO A 355 9.22 12.61 -15.47
N PRO A 356 10.17 11.67 -15.37
CA PRO A 356 11.59 11.92 -15.55
C PRO A 356 11.94 12.07 -17.04
N TYR A 357 11.48 13.13 -17.67
CA TYR A 357 11.70 13.37 -19.08
C TYR A 357 12.26 14.79 -19.31
N GLU A 358 13.38 14.93 -19.98
CA GLU A 358 13.96 16.22 -20.31
C GLU A 358 13.52 16.66 -21.72
N ALA A 359 13.15 17.92 -21.89
CA ALA A 359 12.69 18.44 -23.18
C ALA A 359 13.72 18.26 -24.33
N LYS A 360 15.01 18.27 -24.01
CA LYS A 360 16.09 18.06 -25.00
C LYS A 360 16.06 16.68 -25.64
N ASN A 361 15.38 15.73 -25.02
CA ASN A 361 15.29 14.33 -25.45
C ASN A 361 14.11 14.08 -26.40
N PHE A 362 13.19 15.05 -26.55
CA PHE A 362 12.17 14.99 -27.57
C PHE A 362 12.71 15.45 -28.93
N THR A 363 12.44 14.70 -29.96
CA THR A 363 12.59 15.15 -31.35
C THR A 363 11.46 16.11 -31.73
N ASP A 364 11.66 16.92 -32.76
CA ASP A 364 10.60 17.80 -33.30
C ASP A 364 9.36 17.01 -33.75
N GLU A 365 9.55 15.77 -34.26
CA GLU A 365 8.47 14.87 -34.68
C GLU A 365 7.65 14.41 -33.49
N GLU A 366 8.29 13.96 -32.41
CA GLU A 366 7.61 13.54 -31.17
C GLU A 366 6.81 14.67 -30.55
N ILE A 367 7.36 15.89 -30.50
CA ILE A 367 6.65 17.09 -30.02
C ILE A 367 5.40 17.35 -30.87
N LEU A 368 5.51 17.26 -32.21
CA LEU A 368 4.38 17.46 -33.11
C LEU A 368 3.33 16.35 -32.95
N ASN A 369 3.76 15.12 -32.71
CA ASN A 369 2.87 13.99 -32.46
C ASN A 369 2.03 14.21 -31.18
N MET A 370 2.68 14.56 -30.09
CA MET A 370 2.02 14.79 -28.79
C MET A 370 1.07 15.99 -28.78
N LYS A 371 1.31 16.98 -29.63
CA LYS A 371 0.60 18.28 -29.63
C LYS A 371 -0.93 18.19 -29.65
N ASN A 372 -1.48 17.14 -30.27
CA ASN A 372 -2.92 16.96 -30.41
C ASN A 372 -3.53 16.09 -29.31
N VAL A 373 -2.72 15.53 -28.40
CA VAL A 373 -3.21 14.74 -27.27
C VAL A 373 -3.41 15.66 -26.08
N PRO A 374 -4.65 15.90 -25.62
CA PRO A 374 -4.92 16.64 -24.39
C PRO A 374 -4.09 16.05 -23.24
N SER A 375 -3.38 16.91 -22.51
CA SER A 375 -2.43 16.45 -21.49
C SER A 375 -2.50 17.28 -20.23
N TRP A 376 -2.49 16.61 -19.07
CA TRP A 376 -2.43 17.28 -17.77
C TRP A 376 -1.24 16.75 -16.99
N MET A 377 -0.17 17.55 -16.85
CA MET A 377 1.05 17.20 -16.11
C MET A 377 0.92 17.58 -14.63
N ILE A 378 1.31 16.69 -13.74
CA ILE A 378 1.22 16.87 -12.28
C ILE A 378 2.58 16.62 -11.64
N TYR A 379 3.05 17.50 -10.75
CA TYR A 379 4.30 17.32 -10.01
C TYR A 379 4.35 18.24 -8.79
N ALA A 380 5.39 18.09 -7.93
CA ALA A 380 5.64 18.97 -6.80
C ALA A 380 7.01 19.66 -6.93
N LYS A 381 7.10 20.91 -6.45
CA LYS A 381 8.32 21.76 -6.54
C LYS A 381 9.48 21.21 -5.70
N ASN A 382 9.17 20.48 -4.64
CA ASN A 382 10.14 19.89 -3.70
C ASN A 382 10.54 18.47 -4.06
N ASP A 383 10.21 17.99 -5.26
CA ASP A 383 10.69 16.70 -5.75
C ASP A 383 12.22 16.71 -5.87
N THR A 384 12.88 15.82 -5.12
CA THR A 384 14.34 15.64 -5.14
C THR A 384 14.78 14.38 -5.88
N THR A 385 13.84 13.55 -6.29
CA THR A 385 14.09 12.33 -7.06
C THR A 385 14.08 12.63 -8.55
N VAL A 386 13.06 13.35 -9.01
CA VAL A 386 12.97 13.91 -10.35
C VAL A 386 12.93 15.43 -10.20
N ASP A 387 14.10 16.09 -10.35
CA ASP A 387 14.19 17.55 -10.13
C ASP A 387 13.37 18.31 -11.20
N PRO A 388 12.30 19.01 -10.80
CA PRO A 388 11.43 19.71 -11.74
C PRO A 388 12.15 20.73 -12.63
N LYS A 389 13.27 21.28 -12.17
CA LYS A 389 14.07 22.25 -12.95
C LYS A 389 14.76 21.61 -14.14
N ILE A 390 15.04 20.32 -14.06
CA ILE A 390 15.70 19.55 -15.13
C ILE A 390 14.64 18.96 -16.07
N HIS A 391 13.54 18.47 -15.50
CA HIS A 391 12.53 17.69 -16.19
C HIS A 391 11.30 18.53 -16.55
N GLU A 392 10.36 18.70 -15.66
CA GLU A 392 9.02 19.22 -15.94
C GLU A 392 9.02 20.67 -16.44
N TYR A 393 9.89 21.52 -15.89
CA TYR A 393 9.95 22.92 -16.34
C TYR A 393 10.42 23.02 -17.79
N THR A 394 11.38 22.18 -18.20
CA THR A 394 11.89 22.20 -19.58
C THR A 394 10.84 21.67 -20.56
N VAL A 395 10.10 20.62 -20.18
CA VAL A 395 9.00 20.08 -20.98
C VAL A 395 7.86 21.10 -21.09
N ASN A 396 7.49 21.73 -19.97
CA ASN A 396 6.46 22.77 -19.95
C ASN A 396 6.77 23.92 -20.91
N GLU A 397 8.02 24.44 -20.90
CA GLU A 397 8.43 25.50 -21.82
C GLU A 397 8.28 25.12 -23.31
N VAL A 398 8.59 23.85 -23.65
CA VAL A 398 8.46 23.39 -25.04
C VAL A 398 6.99 23.27 -25.42
N PHE A 399 6.14 22.71 -24.54
CA PHE A 399 4.72 22.54 -24.81
C PHE A 399 3.98 23.88 -24.95
N GLU A 400 4.28 24.84 -24.08
CA GLU A 400 3.73 26.20 -24.19
C GLU A 400 4.13 26.89 -25.48
N LYS A 401 5.43 26.84 -25.85
CA LYS A 401 5.95 27.45 -27.08
C LYS A 401 5.37 26.80 -28.35
N THR A 402 5.10 25.51 -28.32
CA THR A 402 4.59 24.76 -29.48
C THR A 402 3.07 24.90 -29.64
N GLY A 403 2.36 25.33 -28.59
CA GLY A 403 0.92 25.54 -28.59
C GLY A 403 0.15 24.22 -28.62
N PHE A 404 0.36 23.38 -27.59
CA PHE A 404 -0.40 22.15 -27.38
C PHE A 404 -1.89 22.46 -27.24
N LYS A 405 -2.72 21.54 -27.74
CA LYS A 405 -4.16 21.68 -27.72
C LYS A 405 -4.68 21.50 -26.29
N ASP A 406 -5.12 21.68 -25.46
CA ASP A 406 -5.55 21.42 -24.07
C ASP A 406 -4.39 20.85 -23.23
N TYR A 407 -3.35 21.66 -23.05
CA TYR A 407 -2.27 21.39 -22.12
C TYR A 407 -2.53 22.04 -20.77
N ARG A 408 -2.44 21.26 -19.71
CA ARG A 408 -2.62 21.68 -18.32
C ARG A 408 -1.45 21.25 -17.47
N GLN A 409 -1.22 21.96 -16.41
CA GLN A 409 -0.30 21.56 -15.35
C GLN A 409 -0.89 21.88 -13.98
N THR A 410 -0.61 21.02 -13.01
CA THR A 410 -0.82 21.30 -11.59
C THR A 410 0.47 21.10 -10.85
N VAL A 411 0.93 22.16 -10.18
CA VAL A 411 2.22 22.21 -9.49
C VAL A 411 1.98 22.43 -8.01
N PHE A 412 2.23 21.40 -7.23
CA PHE A 412 2.15 21.49 -5.78
C PHE A 412 3.43 22.09 -5.19
N ASP A 413 3.34 22.77 -4.06
CA ASP A 413 4.53 23.24 -3.35
C ASP A 413 5.30 22.08 -2.70
N ASP A 414 4.58 21.13 -2.15
CA ASP A 414 5.06 19.91 -1.52
C ASP A 414 4.00 18.80 -1.57
N VAL A 415 4.29 17.63 -0.98
CA VAL A 415 3.35 16.52 -0.86
C VAL A 415 3.15 16.19 0.62
N HIS A 416 1.92 16.37 1.13
CA HIS A 416 1.57 16.12 2.51
C HIS A 416 0.17 15.50 2.64
N ASP A 417 -0.13 14.95 3.81
CA ASP A 417 -1.45 14.39 4.08
C ASP A 417 -2.54 15.48 4.06
N LEU A 418 -3.51 15.33 3.16
CA LEU A 418 -4.69 16.20 3.05
C LEU A 418 -5.91 15.64 3.80
N SER A 419 -5.88 14.37 4.20
CA SER A 419 -6.98 13.74 4.94
C SER A 419 -7.11 14.25 6.39
N GLY A 420 -6.02 14.78 6.95
CA GLY A 420 -5.91 15.21 8.36
C GLY A 420 -5.74 14.05 9.34
N ASN A 421 -5.66 12.80 8.85
CA ASN A 421 -5.52 11.60 9.67
C ASN A 421 -4.09 11.38 10.17
N TYR A 422 -3.11 11.82 9.38
CA TYR A 422 -1.69 11.59 9.68
C TYR A 422 -0.99 12.90 9.98
N LYS A 423 -0.26 12.89 11.09
CA LYS A 423 0.44 14.08 11.60
C LYS A 423 1.86 13.70 12.01
N ASP A 424 2.76 14.67 11.92
CA ASP A 424 4.10 14.59 12.49
C ASP A 424 4.08 14.75 14.03
N GLU A 425 5.25 14.70 14.64
CA GLU A 425 5.43 14.85 16.09
C GLU A 425 5.03 16.26 16.60
N GLU A 426 5.00 17.26 15.71
CA GLU A 426 4.59 18.63 16.03
C GLU A 426 3.08 18.85 15.82
N GLY A 427 2.34 17.83 15.35
CA GLY A 427 0.90 17.87 15.07
C GLY A 427 0.53 18.55 13.75
N LYS A 428 1.49 18.80 12.85
CA LYS A 428 1.27 19.25 11.48
C LYS A 428 0.91 18.07 10.59
N SER A 429 0.31 18.33 9.42
CA SER A 429 0.08 17.30 8.41
C SER A 429 1.37 16.54 8.09
N TYR A 430 1.29 15.22 8.02
CA TYR A 430 2.43 14.38 7.71
C TYR A 430 2.99 14.74 6.34
N GLN A 431 4.30 15.02 6.28
CA GLN A 431 5.00 15.38 5.05
C GLN A 431 5.50 14.12 4.35
N TYR A 432 5.00 13.87 3.14
CA TYR A 432 5.50 12.80 2.28
C TYR A 432 6.73 13.25 1.48
N ASN A 433 7.36 12.30 0.78
CA ASN A 433 8.39 12.62 -0.20
C ASN A 433 7.77 13.47 -1.34
N GLY A 434 8.42 14.55 -1.71
CA GLY A 434 7.94 15.44 -2.78
C GLY A 434 7.75 14.75 -4.13
N HIS A 435 8.42 13.63 -4.35
CA HIS A 435 8.24 12.81 -5.54
C HIS A 435 6.85 12.13 -5.62
N TRP A 436 6.14 11.97 -4.51
CA TRP A 436 4.90 11.19 -4.44
C TRP A 436 3.65 12.01 -4.81
N SER A 437 3.74 12.92 -5.75
CA SER A 437 2.61 13.75 -6.21
C SER A 437 1.43 12.93 -6.79
N TRP A 438 1.61 11.66 -7.12
CA TRP A 438 0.53 10.74 -7.49
C TRP A 438 -0.48 10.50 -6.36
N ILE A 439 -0.14 10.74 -5.09
CA ILE A 439 -1.08 10.71 -3.97
C ILE A 439 -2.28 11.62 -4.27
N TYR A 440 -2.01 12.84 -4.70
CA TYR A 440 -3.06 13.81 -5.05
C TYR A 440 -3.88 13.40 -6.28
N VAL A 441 -3.25 12.67 -7.21
CA VAL A 441 -3.95 12.12 -8.39
C VAL A 441 -4.96 11.06 -7.98
N HIS A 442 -4.56 10.07 -7.19
CA HIS A 442 -5.42 8.97 -6.78
C HIS A 442 -6.51 9.37 -5.79
N ASN A 443 -6.31 10.46 -5.05
CA ASN A 443 -7.27 11.03 -4.11
C ASN A 443 -8.16 12.13 -4.72
N ASN A 444 -8.06 12.36 -6.07
CA ASN A 444 -8.82 13.38 -6.80
C ASN A 444 -8.61 14.82 -6.28
N ASP A 445 -7.41 15.09 -5.73
CA ASP A 445 -7.04 16.40 -5.19
C ASP A 445 -6.43 17.32 -6.24
N VAL A 446 -6.14 16.82 -7.45
CA VAL A 446 -5.65 17.59 -8.57
C VAL A 446 -6.79 18.42 -9.17
N LYS A 447 -6.62 19.74 -9.20
CA LYS A 447 -7.63 20.70 -9.68
C LYS A 447 -6.97 21.79 -10.52
N SER A 448 -7.67 22.20 -11.56
CA SER A 448 -7.34 23.42 -12.29
C SER A 448 -7.91 24.68 -11.60
N ASP A 449 -7.50 25.86 -12.05
CA ASP A 449 -7.92 27.15 -11.47
C ASP A 449 -9.44 27.36 -11.48
N ASP A 450 -10.16 26.76 -12.43
CA ASP A 450 -11.62 26.80 -12.53
C ASP A 450 -12.33 25.77 -11.63
N GLY A 451 -11.57 24.99 -10.86
CA GLY A 451 -12.08 23.97 -9.95
C GLY A 451 -12.39 22.62 -10.59
N THR A 452 -12.14 22.46 -11.90
CA THR A 452 -12.28 21.15 -12.56
C THR A 452 -11.27 20.16 -12.00
N THR A 453 -11.73 19.01 -11.49
CA THR A 453 -10.83 17.96 -11.00
C THR A 453 -10.25 17.15 -12.16
N LEU A 454 -9.13 16.45 -11.90
CA LEU A 454 -8.53 15.56 -12.90
C LEU A 454 -9.53 14.50 -13.36
N PHE A 455 -10.28 13.88 -12.43
CA PHE A 455 -11.28 12.86 -12.78
C PHE A 455 -12.41 13.41 -13.64
N ASP A 456 -12.93 14.62 -13.34
CA ASP A 456 -13.94 15.29 -14.14
C ASP A 456 -13.42 15.69 -15.52
N TRP A 457 -12.13 16.02 -15.64
CA TRP A 457 -11.50 16.33 -16.91
C TRP A 457 -11.33 15.06 -17.76
N LEU A 458 -10.79 13.97 -17.17
CA LEU A 458 -10.62 12.68 -17.86
C LEU A 458 -11.96 12.15 -18.39
N ALA A 459 -13.03 12.28 -17.61
CA ALA A 459 -14.36 11.82 -18.00
C ALA A 459 -14.91 12.51 -19.26
N LYS A 460 -14.42 13.69 -19.62
CA LYS A 460 -14.86 14.47 -20.80
C LYS A 460 -14.01 14.23 -22.04
N GLN A 461 -12.89 13.51 -21.91
CA GLN A 461 -11.97 13.35 -23.03
C GLN A 461 -12.43 12.30 -24.04
N SER A 462 -12.31 12.68 -25.31
CA SER A 462 -12.59 11.81 -26.47
C SER A 462 -11.79 12.33 -27.66
N ARG A 463 -11.34 11.44 -28.51
CA ARG A 463 -10.71 11.79 -29.80
C ARG A 463 -11.73 12.27 -30.81
#